data_4f88c78b21bb83fd82f06710a5063bb3
#
_entry.id   4f88c78b21bb83fd82f06710a5063bb3
#
_cell.length_a   1.000
_cell.length_b   1.000
_cell.length_c   1.000
_cell.angle_alpha   90.00
_cell.angle_beta   90.00
_cell.angle_gamma   90.00
#
_symmetry.space_group_name_H-M   'P 1'
#
loop_
_entity.id
_entity.type
_entity.pdbx_description
1 polymer ?
#
loop_
_entity_poly.entity_id
_entity_poly.type
_entity_poly.pdbx_seq_one_letter_code
_entity_poly.pdbx_strand_id
1 'polypeptide(L)'
;MNIRVYLAVSANGLISNKRNVPDWLSKEFSQGFMDISQQSRAVIMGKTTYNYLAPDHLPLRDEGTLVVLTHDASTKQVQSNVVFTDKNPQGIAGMLENQGYSEAVIIGGTATVSQFMKAGLVNELILVVEPVLFGSGFPILKDVDVEYSMSLYDVKKLNEHTVQLHYHLTT
;
A
#
# COMPACT_ATOMS: atom_id res chain seq x y z
N MET A 1 8.68 -13.95 -3.68
CA MET A 1 7.76 -13.26 -2.73
C MET A 1 6.51 -12.81 -3.45
N ASN A 2 5.33 -12.98 -2.87
CA ASN A 2 4.07 -12.42 -3.39
C ASN A 2 3.86 -10.99 -2.83
N ILE A 3 3.84 -9.98 -3.69
CA ILE A 3 3.65 -8.59 -3.27
C ILE A 3 2.29 -8.10 -3.73
N ARG A 4 1.46 -7.72 -2.78
CA ARG A 4 0.12 -7.16 -2.99
C ARG A 4 0.11 -5.66 -2.76
N VAL A 5 -0.66 -4.93 -3.53
CA VAL A 5 -0.99 -3.51 -3.27
C VAL A 5 -2.42 -3.45 -2.76
N TYR A 6 -2.64 -2.81 -1.61
CA TYR A 6 -3.96 -2.58 -1.03
C TYR A 6 -4.20 -1.09 -0.84
N LEU A 7 -5.18 -0.54 -1.55
CA LEU A 7 -5.46 0.89 -1.58
C LEU A 7 -6.95 1.19 -1.57
N ALA A 8 -7.34 2.27 -0.88
CA ALA A 8 -8.60 2.93 -1.18
C ALA A 8 -8.42 3.86 -2.38
N VAL A 9 -9.43 3.93 -3.23
CA VAL A 9 -9.47 4.85 -4.36
C VAL A 9 -10.82 5.55 -4.45
N SER A 10 -10.82 6.80 -4.87
CA SER A 10 -12.04 7.49 -5.29
C SER A 10 -12.63 6.82 -6.55
N ALA A 11 -13.89 7.05 -6.86
CA ALA A 11 -14.54 6.51 -8.06
C ALA A 11 -13.85 6.92 -9.38
N ASN A 12 -13.03 7.97 -9.37
CA ASN A 12 -12.20 8.38 -10.50
C ASN A 12 -10.70 8.03 -10.34
N GLY A 13 -10.35 7.07 -9.46
CA GLY A 13 -9.04 6.43 -9.41
C GLY A 13 -7.93 7.19 -8.67
N LEU A 14 -8.27 8.12 -7.80
CA LEU A 14 -7.29 8.83 -6.97
C LEU A 14 -7.18 8.21 -5.58
N ILE A 15 -5.96 7.99 -5.09
CA ILE A 15 -5.71 7.41 -3.77
C ILE A 15 -5.75 8.45 -2.64
N SER A 16 -5.79 9.72 -2.97
CA SER A 16 -5.96 10.82 -2.02
C SER A 16 -6.34 12.10 -2.74
N ASN A 17 -7.03 13.01 -2.07
CA ASN A 17 -7.21 14.38 -2.53
C ASN A 17 -5.95 15.22 -2.29
N LYS A 18 -5.91 16.47 -2.75
CA LYS A 18 -4.76 17.39 -2.56
C LYS A 18 -4.45 17.71 -1.11
N ARG A 19 -5.45 17.66 -0.21
CA ARG A 19 -5.26 17.89 1.23
C ARG A 19 -4.56 16.73 1.91
N ASN A 20 -4.59 15.55 1.27
CA ASN A 20 -4.02 14.30 1.75
C ASN A 20 -4.57 13.89 3.14
N VAL A 21 -5.84 14.18 3.40
CA VAL A 21 -6.54 13.82 4.64
C VAL A 21 -7.41 12.60 4.37
N PRO A 22 -7.33 11.54 5.19
CA PRO A 22 -8.04 10.27 4.97
C PRO A 22 -9.49 10.25 5.53
N ASP A 23 -10.17 11.40 5.60
CA ASP A 23 -11.52 11.58 6.14
C ASP A 23 -12.66 10.99 5.28
N TRP A 24 -12.30 10.39 4.14
CA TRP A 24 -13.20 9.79 3.16
C TRP A 24 -13.17 8.25 3.14
N LEU A 25 -12.31 7.66 3.96
CA LEU A 25 -12.15 6.21 4.02
C LEU A 25 -13.27 5.56 4.83
N SER A 26 -13.81 4.45 4.30
CA SER A 26 -14.77 3.64 5.03
C SER A 26 -14.12 2.85 6.18
N LYS A 27 -14.95 2.45 7.14
CA LYS A 27 -14.49 1.53 8.21
C LYS A 27 -14.13 0.15 7.65
N GLU A 28 -14.79 -0.27 6.57
CA GLU A 28 -14.53 -1.54 5.88
C GLU A 28 -13.14 -1.53 5.22
N PHE A 29 -12.74 -0.40 4.60
CA PHE A 29 -11.37 -0.24 4.14
C PHE A 29 -10.37 -0.34 5.30
N SER A 30 -10.63 0.37 6.39
CA SER A 30 -9.74 0.38 7.56
C SER A 30 -9.60 -1.01 8.19
N GLN A 31 -10.69 -1.77 8.27
CA GLN A 31 -10.66 -3.14 8.75
C GLN A 31 -9.85 -4.06 7.81
N GLY A 32 -10.14 -4.01 6.50
CA GLY A 32 -9.40 -4.80 5.50
C GLY A 32 -7.90 -4.46 5.44
N PHE A 33 -7.56 -3.19 5.66
CA PHE A 33 -6.17 -2.73 5.80
C PHE A 33 -5.46 -3.39 7.00
N MET A 34 -6.11 -3.46 8.16
CA MET A 34 -5.56 -4.14 9.32
C MET A 34 -5.44 -5.65 9.09
N ASP A 35 -6.47 -6.28 8.55
CA ASP A 35 -6.51 -7.72 8.31
C ASP A 35 -5.41 -8.17 7.34
N ILE A 36 -5.26 -7.50 6.18
CA ILE A 36 -4.23 -7.84 5.20
C ILE A 36 -2.82 -7.57 5.72
N SER A 37 -2.64 -6.53 6.53
CA SER A 37 -1.35 -6.21 7.14
C SER A 37 -0.94 -7.28 8.15
N GLN A 38 -1.86 -7.72 9.00
CA GLN A 38 -1.60 -8.76 9.99
C GLN A 38 -1.35 -10.12 9.33
N GLN A 39 -2.08 -10.43 8.26
CA GLN A 39 -1.89 -11.65 7.49
C GLN A 39 -0.50 -11.69 6.84
N SER A 40 -0.10 -10.61 6.16
CA SER A 40 1.18 -10.54 5.46
C SER A 40 2.38 -10.45 6.42
N ARG A 41 2.19 -9.82 7.58
CA ARG A 41 3.24 -9.53 8.58
C ARG A 41 4.45 -8.75 8.03
N ALA A 42 4.46 -8.43 6.75
CA ALA A 42 5.42 -7.54 6.08
C ALA A 42 4.64 -6.45 5.36
N VAL A 43 4.77 -5.22 5.84
CA VAL A 43 4.04 -4.05 5.33
C VAL A 43 5.02 -3.03 4.81
N ILE A 44 4.74 -2.49 3.63
CA ILE A 44 5.59 -1.51 2.94
C ILE A 44 4.78 -0.23 2.72
N MET A 45 5.35 0.91 3.09
CA MET A 45 4.74 2.21 2.86
C MET A 45 5.77 3.32 2.65
N GLY A 46 5.35 4.44 2.10
CA GLY A 46 6.16 5.64 2.05
C GLY A 46 6.09 6.45 3.35
N LYS A 47 7.09 7.30 3.58
CA LYS A 47 7.20 8.16 4.78
C LYS A 47 5.95 9.01 5.03
N THR A 48 5.34 9.56 3.98
CA THR A 48 4.11 10.35 4.11
C THR A 48 2.97 9.53 4.68
N THR A 49 2.74 8.32 4.16
CA THR A 49 1.73 7.39 4.68
C THR A 49 2.02 7.01 6.13
N TYR A 50 3.28 6.70 6.45
CA TYR A 50 3.70 6.42 7.82
C TYR A 50 3.35 7.56 8.77
N ASN A 51 3.65 8.80 8.40
CA ASN A 51 3.38 9.98 9.26
C ASN A 51 1.88 10.19 9.54
N TYR A 52 0.99 9.74 8.63
CA TYR A 52 -0.46 9.78 8.87
C TYR A 52 -0.94 8.71 9.83
N LEU A 53 -0.26 7.56 9.87
CA LEU A 53 -0.66 6.41 10.68
C LEU A 53 -0.02 6.41 12.08
N ALA A 54 1.18 6.98 12.21
CA ALA A 54 1.94 6.96 13.46
C ALA A 54 1.43 8.05 14.44
N PRO A 55 1.45 7.77 15.76
CA PRO A 55 1.80 6.49 16.39
C PRO A 55 0.62 5.52 16.55
N ASP A 56 -0.64 6.00 16.37
CA ASP A 56 -1.82 5.35 16.93
C ASP A 56 -2.47 4.29 16.02
N HIS A 57 -2.18 4.33 14.71
CA HIS A 57 -2.85 3.51 13.70
C HIS A 57 -1.91 2.63 12.88
N LEU A 58 -0.72 2.33 13.42
CA LEU A 58 0.21 1.43 12.73
C LEU A 58 -0.38 0.01 12.65
N PRO A 59 -0.32 -0.62 11.46
CA PRO A 59 -0.99 -1.91 11.23
C PRO A 59 -0.32 -3.10 11.94
N LEU A 60 0.96 -2.94 12.31
CA LEU A 60 1.73 -3.95 13.03
C LEU A 60 2.24 -3.34 14.33
N ARG A 61 1.88 -3.96 15.46
CA ARG A 61 2.32 -3.49 16.79
C ARG A 61 3.64 -4.13 17.19
N ASP A 62 3.69 -5.43 17.38
CA ASP A 62 4.81 -6.13 17.99
C ASP A 62 5.38 -7.27 17.13
N GLU A 63 4.67 -7.71 16.11
CA GLU A 63 5.07 -8.80 15.23
C GLU A 63 5.09 -8.36 13.77
N GLY A 64 6.06 -8.87 13.02
CA GLY A 64 6.22 -8.54 11.60
C GLY A 64 7.16 -7.35 11.38
N THR A 65 7.32 -6.96 10.12
CA THR A 65 8.23 -5.88 9.70
C THR A 65 7.45 -4.80 8.96
N LEU A 66 7.57 -3.57 9.43
CA LEU A 66 7.05 -2.39 8.76
C LEU A 66 8.20 -1.65 8.07
N VAL A 67 8.21 -1.67 6.75
CA VAL A 67 9.21 -0.99 5.92
C VAL A 67 8.70 0.37 5.50
N VAL A 68 9.43 1.41 5.85
CA VAL A 68 9.10 2.81 5.50
C VAL A 68 10.16 3.36 4.54
N LEU A 69 9.74 3.60 3.29
CA LEU A 69 10.61 4.20 2.28
C LEU A 69 10.81 5.69 2.56
N THR A 70 12.07 6.09 2.67
CA THR A 70 12.45 7.49 2.87
C THR A 70 13.88 7.74 2.42
N HIS A 71 14.15 8.91 1.87
CA HIS A 71 15.51 9.40 1.60
C HIS A 71 16.10 10.16 2.80
N ASP A 72 15.35 10.32 3.87
CA ASP A 72 15.79 11.01 5.08
C ASP A 72 16.53 10.04 6.00
N ALA A 73 17.86 10.06 5.94
CA ALA A 73 18.75 9.26 6.78
C ALA A 73 18.69 9.63 8.27
N SER A 74 18.09 10.77 8.62
CA SER A 74 17.97 11.24 10.01
C SER A 74 16.77 10.61 10.74
N THR A 75 15.90 9.88 10.04
CA THR A 75 14.73 9.26 10.64
C THR A 75 15.14 8.18 11.62
N LYS A 76 14.90 8.44 12.90
CA LYS A 76 15.20 7.48 13.98
C LYS A 76 14.15 6.39 14.02
N GLN A 77 14.60 5.17 14.24
CA GLN A 77 13.73 4.03 14.50
C GLN A 77 12.98 4.25 15.82
N VAL A 78 11.66 4.32 15.74
CA VAL A 78 10.79 4.56 16.91
C VAL A 78 10.37 3.24 17.57
N GLN A 79 10.27 2.18 16.78
CA GLN A 79 9.89 0.84 17.22
C GLN A 79 10.83 -0.20 16.58
N SER A 80 11.08 -1.29 17.26
CA SER A 80 12.03 -2.33 16.82
C SER A 80 11.67 -3.02 15.51
N ASN A 81 10.38 -3.05 15.18
CA ASN A 81 9.85 -3.67 13.95
C ASN A 81 9.66 -2.68 12.80
N VAL A 82 10.01 -1.40 12.96
CA VAL A 82 9.94 -0.38 11.90
C VAL A 82 11.32 -0.16 11.30
N VAL A 83 11.45 -0.39 9.99
CA VAL A 83 12.68 -0.23 9.23
C VAL A 83 12.54 0.93 8.26
N PHE A 84 13.28 2.03 8.52
CA PHE A 84 13.39 3.14 7.57
C PHE A 84 14.52 2.84 6.57
N THR A 85 14.24 3.01 5.27
CA THR A 85 15.20 2.64 4.23
C THR A 85 15.02 3.45 2.94
N ASP A 86 16.12 3.66 2.23
CA ASP A 86 16.17 4.20 0.85
C ASP A 86 16.46 3.11 -0.19
N LYS A 87 16.48 1.83 0.22
CA LYS A 87 16.69 0.72 -0.70
C LYS A 87 15.68 0.72 -1.85
N ASN A 88 16.12 0.26 -3.01
CA ASN A 88 15.23 0.02 -4.13
C ASN A 88 14.27 -1.15 -3.86
N PRO A 89 13.20 -1.32 -4.65
CA PRO A 89 12.21 -2.37 -4.45
C PRO A 89 12.78 -3.79 -4.38
N GLN A 90 13.78 -4.14 -5.22
CA GLN A 90 14.45 -5.44 -5.21
C GLN A 90 15.21 -5.68 -3.89
N GLY A 91 15.90 -4.65 -3.40
CA GLY A 91 16.60 -4.71 -2.12
C GLY A 91 15.67 -4.88 -0.92
N ILE A 92 14.47 -4.28 -0.98
CA ILE A 92 13.44 -4.45 0.05
C ILE A 92 12.85 -5.86 -0.01
N ALA A 93 12.49 -6.35 -1.21
CA ALA A 93 11.97 -7.70 -1.39
C ALA A 93 12.97 -8.74 -0.88
N GLY A 94 14.25 -8.66 -1.28
CA GLY A 94 15.30 -9.56 -0.82
C GLY A 94 15.54 -9.49 0.70
N MET A 95 15.45 -8.30 1.29
CA MET A 95 15.53 -8.14 2.75
C MET A 95 14.41 -8.88 3.48
N LEU A 96 13.18 -8.73 3.01
CA LEU A 96 12.01 -9.40 3.59
C LEU A 96 12.07 -10.93 3.40
N GLU A 97 12.47 -11.40 2.20
CA GLU A 97 12.68 -12.84 1.94
C GLU A 97 13.73 -13.45 2.88
N ASN A 98 14.83 -12.74 3.12
CA ASN A 98 15.88 -13.16 4.05
C ASN A 98 15.40 -13.22 5.50
N GLN A 99 14.35 -12.48 5.84
CA GLN A 99 13.66 -12.54 7.14
C GLN A 99 12.59 -13.66 7.20
N GLY A 100 12.39 -14.41 6.11
CA GLY A 100 11.45 -15.53 6.03
C GLY A 100 10.05 -15.16 5.60
N TYR A 101 9.81 -13.93 5.11
CA TYR A 101 8.51 -13.55 4.57
C TYR A 101 8.33 -14.07 3.15
N SER A 102 7.21 -14.74 2.88
CA SER A 102 6.80 -15.20 1.55
C SER A 102 5.89 -14.20 0.84
N GLU A 103 5.32 -13.26 1.58
CA GLU A 103 4.41 -12.25 1.06
C GLU A 103 4.61 -10.90 1.76
N ALA A 104 4.21 -9.82 1.09
CA ALA A 104 4.19 -8.47 1.63
C ALA A 104 3.00 -7.67 1.07
N VAL A 105 2.57 -6.65 1.80
CA VAL A 105 1.55 -5.72 1.31
C VAL A 105 2.08 -4.29 1.27
N ILE A 106 1.85 -3.63 0.14
CA ILE A 106 2.11 -2.20 -0.05
C ILE A 106 0.81 -1.44 0.20
N ILE A 107 0.83 -0.49 1.12
CA ILE A 107 -0.35 0.27 1.53
C ILE A 107 -0.29 1.75 1.12
N GLY A 108 0.62 2.09 0.22
CA GLY A 108 0.76 3.43 -0.36
C GLY A 108 2.08 4.11 0.02
N GLY A 109 2.34 5.38 -0.34
CA GLY A 109 1.58 6.20 -1.31
C GLY A 109 1.98 5.99 -2.76
N THR A 110 1.57 6.93 -3.63
CA THR A 110 1.82 6.88 -5.08
C THR A 110 3.27 6.55 -5.44
N ALA A 111 4.24 7.24 -4.84
CA ALA A 111 5.66 7.03 -5.17
C ALA A 111 6.14 5.61 -4.85
N THR A 112 5.73 5.04 -3.72
CA THR A 112 6.08 3.68 -3.32
C THR A 112 5.46 2.67 -4.28
N VAL A 113 4.16 2.80 -4.57
CA VAL A 113 3.45 1.93 -5.52
C VAL A 113 4.11 2.00 -6.90
N SER A 114 4.38 3.23 -7.40
CA SER A 114 5.02 3.45 -8.70
C SER A 114 6.40 2.77 -8.82
N GLN A 115 7.22 2.83 -7.77
CA GLN A 115 8.53 2.19 -7.75
C GLN A 115 8.43 0.65 -7.84
N PHE A 116 7.54 0.03 -7.06
CA PHE A 116 7.36 -1.42 -7.08
C PHE A 116 6.70 -1.91 -8.37
N MET A 117 5.75 -1.16 -8.91
CA MET A 117 5.17 -1.43 -10.23
C MET A 117 6.25 -1.36 -11.31
N LYS A 118 7.02 -0.26 -11.40
CA LYS A 118 8.13 -0.13 -12.36
C LYS A 118 9.16 -1.26 -12.25
N ALA A 119 9.35 -1.79 -11.06
CA ALA A 119 10.27 -2.91 -10.81
C ALA A 119 9.70 -4.29 -11.21
N GLY A 120 8.41 -4.37 -11.61
CA GLY A 120 7.74 -5.62 -11.96
C GLY A 120 7.56 -6.59 -10.78
N LEU A 121 7.50 -6.06 -9.55
CA LEU A 121 7.45 -6.87 -8.34
C LEU A 121 6.03 -7.04 -7.76
N VAL A 122 5.04 -6.31 -8.26
CA VAL A 122 3.67 -6.42 -7.79
C VAL A 122 2.94 -7.55 -8.51
N ASN A 123 2.32 -8.43 -7.74
CA ASN A 123 1.56 -9.58 -8.25
C ASN A 123 0.05 -9.32 -8.23
N GLU A 124 -0.43 -8.58 -7.23
CA GLU A 124 -1.87 -8.39 -7.01
C GLU A 124 -2.17 -6.93 -6.66
N LEU A 125 -3.30 -6.45 -7.16
CA LEU A 125 -3.83 -5.12 -6.87
C LEU A 125 -5.22 -5.24 -6.28
N ILE A 126 -5.40 -4.79 -5.05
CA ILE A 126 -6.66 -4.78 -4.33
C ILE A 126 -7.08 -3.32 -4.14
N LEU A 127 -8.17 -2.93 -4.78
CA LEU A 127 -8.71 -1.58 -4.76
C LEU A 127 -10.04 -1.55 -4.04
N VAL A 128 -10.14 -0.76 -3.00
CA VAL A 128 -11.42 -0.44 -2.36
C VAL A 128 -11.91 0.88 -2.94
N VAL A 129 -12.96 0.81 -3.75
CA VAL A 129 -13.53 1.96 -4.43
C VAL A 129 -14.54 2.63 -3.50
N GLU A 130 -14.18 3.80 -3.01
CA GLU A 130 -15.01 4.61 -2.12
C GLU A 130 -15.94 5.53 -2.93
N PRO A 131 -17.13 5.85 -2.40
CA PRO A 131 -18.16 6.62 -3.11
C PRO A 131 -17.86 8.14 -3.11
N VAL A 132 -16.66 8.51 -3.54
CA VAL A 132 -16.19 9.89 -3.61
C VAL A 132 -15.57 10.21 -4.96
N LEU A 133 -15.61 11.48 -5.36
CA LEU A 133 -14.92 12.00 -6.53
C LEU A 133 -13.99 13.14 -6.11
N PHE A 134 -12.76 13.12 -6.59
CA PHE A 134 -11.83 14.22 -6.38
C PHE A 134 -11.54 14.92 -7.71
N GLY A 135 -11.72 16.25 -7.75
CA GLY A 135 -11.32 17.05 -8.90
C GLY A 135 -9.80 17.11 -9.11
N SER A 136 -9.03 16.81 -8.06
CA SER A 136 -7.57 16.72 -8.10
C SER A 136 -7.04 15.96 -6.88
N GLY A 137 -5.89 15.30 -7.06
CA GLY A 137 -5.29 14.49 -6.00
C GLY A 137 -4.12 13.66 -6.51
N PHE A 138 -3.84 12.59 -5.80
CA PHE A 138 -2.72 11.71 -6.09
C PHE A 138 -3.23 10.43 -6.78
N PRO A 139 -2.71 10.09 -7.98
CA PRO A 139 -3.08 8.87 -8.70
C PRO A 139 -2.43 7.63 -8.07
N ILE A 140 -2.86 6.44 -8.49
CA ILE A 140 -2.22 5.17 -8.09
C ILE A 140 -0.78 5.14 -8.57
N LEU A 141 -0.54 5.53 -9.84
CA LEU A 141 0.79 5.56 -10.46
C LEU A 141 1.13 6.98 -10.95
N LYS A 142 2.39 7.37 -10.81
CA LYS A 142 2.91 8.64 -11.27
C LYS A 142 4.35 8.51 -11.78
N ASP A 143 4.64 9.22 -12.88
CA ASP A 143 6.00 9.34 -13.45
C ASP A 143 6.64 7.98 -13.80
N VAL A 144 5.81 7.02 -14.22
CA VAL A 144 6.25 5.70 -14.68
C VAL A 144 5.59 5.38 -16.01
N ASP A 145 6.41 4.89 -16.95
CA ASP A 145 5.95 4.39 -18.25
C ASP A 145 5.82 2.86 -18.15
N VAL A 146 4.67 2.44 -17.63
CA VAL A 146 4.32 1.02 -17.50
C VAL A 146 2.88 0.79 -17.90
N GLU A 147 2.64 -0.32 -18.57
CA GLU A 147 1.32 -0.82 -18.91
C GLU A 147 1.20 -2.25 -18.42
N TYR A 148 0.14 -2.53 -17.68
CA TYR A 148 -0.14 -3.86 -17.16
C TYR A 148 -1.53 -4.32 -17.57
N SER A 149 -1.59 -5.50 -18.17
CA SER A 149 -2.85 -6.23 -18.24
C SER A 149 -3.13 -6.88 -16.90
N MET A 150 -4.40 -6.90 -16.52
CA MET A 150 -4.83 -7.47 -15.26
C MET A 150 -6.02 -8.41 -15.48
N SER A 151 -6.07 -9.51 -14.76
CA SER A 151 -7.24 -10.37 -14.68
C SER A 151 -8.01 -10.10 -13.39
N LEU A 152 -9.33 -9.90 -13.51
CA LEU A 152 -10.19 -9.75 -12.35
C LEU A 152 -10.28 -11.10 -11.63
N TYR A 153 -9.86 -11.12 -10.36
CA TYR A 153 -9.89 -12.31 -9.52
C TYR A 153 -11.16 -12.38 -8.66
N ASP A 154 -11.53 -11.24 -8.03
CA ASP A 154 -12.68 -11.20 -7.12
C ASP A 154 -13.29 -9.79 -7.07
N VAL A 155 -14.59 -9.74 -6.78
CA VAL A 155 -15.36 -8.51 -6.54
C VAL A 155 -16.20 -8.69 -5.30
N LYS A 156 -16.00 -7.83 -4.30
CA LYS A 156 -16.77 -7.84 -3.06
C LYS A 156 -17.52 -6.54 -2.86
N LYS A 157 -18.82 -6.61 -2.62
CA LYS A 157 -19.57 -5.50 -2.05
C LYS A 157 -19.26 -5.46 -0.55
N LEU A 158 -18.56 -4.41 -0.08
CA LEU A 158 -18.16 -4.28 1.32
C LEU A 158 -19.28 -3.70 2.18
N ASN A 159 -20.03 -2.73 1.63
CA ASN A 159 -21.22 -2.14 2.22
C ASN A 159 -22.15 -1.63 1.10
N GLU A 160 -23.15 -0.82 1.42
CA GLU A 160 -24.12 -0.31 0.41
C GLU A 160 -23.47 0.60 -0.65
N HIS A 161 -22.31 1.17 -0.37
CA HIS A 161 -21.69 2.22 -1.18
C HIS A 161 -20.27 1.88 -1.67
N THR A 162 -19.61 0.88 -1.08
CA THR A 162 -18.19 0.58 -1.28
C THR A 162 -17.99 -0.82 -1.85
N VAL A 163 -17.15 -0.94 -2.87
CA VAL A 163 -16.80 -2.21 -3.50
C VAL A 163 -15.29 -2.43 -3.47
N GLN A 164 -14.87 -3.68 -3.25
CA GLN A 164 -13.49 -4.10 -3.41
C GLN A 164 -13.31 -4.86 -4.71
N LEU A 165 -12.31 -4.46 -5.48
CA LEU A 165 -11.86 -5.11 -6.70
C LEU A 165 -10.50 -5.74 -6.44
N HIS A 166 -10.34 -7.02 -6.78
CA HIS A 166 -9.08 -7.74 -6.65
C HIS A 166 -8.62 -8.22 -8.02
N TYR A 167 -7.43 -7.79 -8.42
CA TYR A 167 -6.82 -8.13 -9.69
C TYR A 167 -5.50 -8.85 -9.50
N HIS A 168 -5.22 -9.82 -10.38
CA HIS A 168 -3.88 -10.34 -10.60
C HIS A 168 -3.24 -9.61 -11.78
N LEU A 169 -2.01 -9.18 -11.60
CA LEU A 169 -1.22 -8.63 -12.70
C LEU A 169 -0.70 -9.78 -13.56
N THR A 170 -1.00 -9.70 -14.86
CA THR A 170 -0.45 -10.64 -15.85
C THR A 170 0.79 -10.02 -16.45
N THR A 171 1.91 -10.69 -16.30
CA THR A 171 3.19 -10.37 -16.97
C THR A 171 3.09 -10.55 -18.47
#